data_59cbf772a2809815481ca7168a1987a7
#
_entry.id   59cbf772a2809815481ca7168a1987a7
#
_cell.length_a   1.000
_cell.length_b   1.000
_cell.length_c   1.000
_cell.angle_alpha   90.00
_cell.angle_beta   90.00
_cell.angle_gamma   90.00
#
_symmetry.space_group_name_H-M   'P 1'
#
loop_
_entity.id
_entity.type
_entity.pdbx_description
1 polymer ?
#
loop_
_entity_poly.entity_id
_entity_poly.type
_entity_poly.pdbx_seq_one_letter_code
_entity_poly.pdbx_strand_id
1 'polypeptide(L)'
;MTYFNLQNAKIKAVAASVPDDVEYTTDYNDLFGEEHVRKFIISTGVQRRFTSHRLGVTASDLCCATAEKILTELNYDRNKVDALIFSSSSRDNLEPVPATI
;
A
#
# COMPACT_ATOMS: atom_id res chain seq x y z
N MET A 1 18.32 19.25 13.36
CA MET A 1 17.34 18.88 12.33
C MET A 1 17.51 19.83 11.16
N THR A 2 17.72 19.32 9.96
CA THR A 2 17.90 20.14 8.76
C THR A 2 16.57 20.24 8.03
N TYR A 3 16.10 21.45 7.79
CA TYR A 3 14.88 21.72 7.04
C TYR A 3 15.25 22.14 5.62
N PHE A 4 14.63 21.50 4.63
CA PHE A 4 14.71 21.93 3.24
C PHE A 4 13.37 22.56 2.85
N ASN A 5 13.43 23.74 2.28
CA ASN A 5 12.26 24.40 1.71
C ASN A 5 12.39 24.39 0.18
N LEU A 6 11.59 23.54 -0.46
CA LEU A 6 11.55 23.43 -1.92
C LEU A 6 10.38 24.25 -2.45
N GLN A 7 10.67 25.38 -3.10
CA GLN A 7 9.65 26.27 -3.64
C GLN A 7 9.15 25.86 -5.03
N ASN A 8 9.90 25.00 -5.76
CA ASN A 8 9.61 24.64 -7.16
C ASN A 8 9.10 23.21 -7.31
N ALA A 9 8.68 22.57 -6.22
CA ALA A 9 8.13 21.22 -6.23
C ALA A 9 6.69 21.22 -5.75
N LYS A 10 5.84 20.39 -6.37
CA LYS A 10 4.45 20.19 -5.93
C LYS A 10 4.03 18.74 -6.08
N ILE A 11 3.12 18.30 -5.22
CA ILE A 11 2.44 17.02 -5.34
C ILE A 11 1.32 17.21 -6.38
N LYS A 12 1.37 16.46 -7.49
CA LYS A 12 0.36 16.53 -8.54
C LYS A 12 -0.82 15.61 -8.29
N ALA A 13 -0.58 14.43 -7.70
CA ALA A 13 -1.62 13.46 -7.39
C ALA A 13 -1.19 12.54 -6.26
N VAL A 14 -2.18 11.95 -5.61
CA VAL A 14 -2.03 10.87 -4.64
C VAL A 14 -3.09 9.82 -4.98
N ALA A 15 -2.71 8.55 -5.00
CA ALA A 15 -3.63 7.44 -5.17
C ALA A 15 -3.26 6.30 -4.23
N ALA A 16 -4.21 5.44 -3.97
CA ALA A 16 -4.02 4.23 -3.17
C ALA A 16 -4.73 3.06 -3.84
N SER A 17 -4.16 1.87 -3.70
CA SER A 17 -4.79 0.61 -4.06
C SER A 17 -4.75 -0.34 -2.88
N VAL A 18 -5.76 -1.17 -2.78
CA VAL A 18 -5.89 -2.22 -1.77
C VAL A 18 -6.32 -3.51 -2.47
N PRO A 19 -5.95 -4.69 -1.94
CA PRO A 19 -6.50 -5.96 -2.42
C PRO A 19 -8.02 -6.02 -2.19
N ASP A 20 -8.71 -6.87 -2.94
CA ASP A 20 -10.17 -7.05 -2.82
C ASP A 20 -10.57 -7.92 -1.62
N ASP A 21 -9.64 -8.71 -1.06
CA ASP A 21 -9.94 -9.58 0.07
C ASP A 21 -9.95 -8.79 1.39
N VAL A 22 -10.99 -9.00 2.18
CA VAL A 22 -11.19 -8.31 3.47
C VAL A 22 -11.22 -9.34 4.59
N GLU A 23 -10.50 -9.05 5.65
CA GLU A 23 -10.44 -9.84 6.86
C GLU A 23 -10.94 -8.99 8.04
N TYR A 24 -11.86 -9.55 8.81
CA TYR A 24 -12.41 -8.87 9.98
C TYR A 24 -11.67 -9.29 11.25
N THR A 25 -11.46 -8.34 12.15
CA THR A 25 -10.81 -8.62 13.44
C THR A 25 -11.61 -9.62 14.27
N THR A 26 -12.93 -9.66 14.10
CA THR A 26 -13.82 -10.63 14.76
C THR A 26 -13.64 -12.07 14.28
N ASP A 27 -13.04 -12.29 13.11
CA ASP A 27 -12.74 -13.63 12.58
C ASP A 27 -11.73 -14.38 13.47
N TYR A 28 -11.04 -13.66 14.35
CA TYR A 28 -10.06 -14.18 15.28
C TYR A 28 -10.63 -14.51 16.67
N ASN A 29 -11.95 -14.40 16.87
CA ASN A 29 -12.59 -14.68 18.16
C ASN A 29 -12.32 -16.10 18.67
N ASP A 30 -12.34 -17.09 17.78
CA ASP A 30 -12.09 -18.49 18.13
C ASP A 30 -10.62 -18.75 18.54
N LEU A 31 -9.70 -17.94 18.02
CA LEU A 31 -8.27 -18.11 18.28
C LEU A 31 -7.81 -17.37 19.53
N PHE A 32 -8.27 -16.16 19.76
CA PHE A 32 -7.79 -15.28 20.84
C PHE A 32 -8.83 -15.02 21.94
N GLY A 33 -10.08 -15.45 21.74
CA GLY A 33 -11.20 -15.17 22.63
C GLY A 33 -11.85 -13.81 22.36
N GLU A 34 -13.18 -13.78 22.43
CA GLU A 34 -14.02 -12.62 22.12
C GLU A 34 -13.65 -11.36 22.93
N GLU A 35 -13.38 -11.53 24.21
CA GLU A 35 -13.01 -10.40 25.08
C GLU A 35 -11.69 -9.75 24.67
N HIS A 36 -10.71 -10.56 24.25
CA HIS A 36 -9.41 -10.07 23.81
C HIS A 36 -9.53 -9.31 22.49
N VAL A 37 -10.28 -9.87 21.54
CA VAL A 37 -10.56 -9.24 20.24
C VAL A 37 -11.31 -7.93 20.43
N ARG A 38 -12.32 -7.90 21.32
CA ARG A 38 -13.05 -6.68 21.65
C ARG A 38 -12.12 -5.59 22.24
N LYS A 39 -11.25 -5.95 23.18
CA LYS A 39 -10.27 -5.01 23.76
C LYS A 39 -9.31 -4.47 22.68
N PHE A 40 -8.86 -5.34 21.78
CA PHE A 40 -8.01 -4.94 20.66
C PHE A 40 -8.72 -3.93 19.76
N ILE A 41 -9.97 -4.19 19.37
CA ILE A 41 -10.75 -3.25 18.55
C ILE A 41 -10.93 -1.90 19.24
N ILE A 42 -11.24 -1.90 20.55
CA ILE A 42 -11.40 -0.67 21.32
C ILE A 42 -10.09 0.13 21.38
N SER A 43 -8.96 -0.54 21.58
CA SER A 43 -7.66 0.13 21.73
C SER A 43 -7.07 0.63 20.43
N THR A 44 -7.30 -0.06 19.31
CA THR A 44 -6.69 0.25 18.01
C THR A 44 -7.63 0.89 17.02
N GLY A 45 -8.94 0.70 17.16
CA GLY A 45 -9.95 1.07 16.18
C GLY A 45 -9.99 0.15 14.95
N VAL A 46 -9.14 -0.88 14.88
CA VAL A 46 -9.03 -1.77 13.72
C VAL A 46 -10.13 -2.83 13.76
N GLN A 47 -11.15 -2.64 12.94
CA GLN A 47 -12.26 -3.58 12.78
C GLN A 47 -12.08 -4.53 11.60
N ARG A 48 -11.40 -4.07 10.54
CA ARG A 48 -11.11 -4.84 9.32
C ARG A 48 -9.82 -4.37 8.68
N ARG A 49 -9.24 -5.25 7.88
CA ARG A 49 -8.07 -4.93 7.05
C ARG A 49 -8.21 -5.59 5.68
N PHE A 50 -7.58 -4.99 4.67
CA PHE A 50 -7.41 -5.62 3.38
C PHE A 50 -6.21 -6.57 3.44
N THR A 51 -6.32 -7.72 2.78
CA THR A 51 -5.28 -8.74 2.75
C THR A 51 -5.07 -9.29 1.35
N SER A 52 -3.83 -9.61 1.02
CA SER A 52 -3.45 -10.15 -0.29
C SER A 52 -3.06 -11.63 -0.26
N HIS A 53 -2.96 -12.25 0.93
CA HIS A 53 -2.36 -13.58 1.06
C HIS A 53 -3.15 -14.69 0.34
N ARG A 54 -4.47 -14.53 0.16
CA ARG A 54 -5.30 -15.48 -0.59
C ARG A 54 -5.32 -15.23 -2.09
N LEU A 55 -4.97 -14.02 -2.52
CA LEU A 55 -5.09 -13.57 -3.90
C LEU A 55 -3.78 -13.68 -4.68
N GLY A 56 -2.66 -13.93 -4.00
CA GLY A 56 -1.33 -13.91 -4.61
C GLY A 56 -0.91 -12.53 -5.14
N VAL A 57 -1.56 -11.45 -4.69
CA VAL A 57 -1.25 -10.07 -5.08
C VAL A 57 -0.07 -9.58 -4.28
N THR A 58 0.93 -9.06 -4.97
CA THR A 58 2.18 -8.59 -4.37
C THR A 58 2.17 -7.08 -4.11
N ALA A 59 3.15 -6.59 -3.36
CA ALA A 59 3.31 -5.15 -3.13
C ALA A 59 3.60 -4.39 -4.43
N SER A 60 4.37 -4.98 -5.35
CA SER A 60 4.64 -4.36 -6.64
C SER A 60 3.41 -4.32 -7.55
N ASP A 61 2.54 -5.34 -7.51
CA ASP A 61 1.27 -5.32 -8.26
C ASP A 61 0.39 -4.14 -7.82
N LEU A 62 0.26 -3.92 -6.51
CA LEU A 62 -0.51 -2.80 -5.97
C LEU A 62 0.10 -1.44 -6.34
N CYS A 63 1.43 -1.33 -6.27
CA CYS A 63 2.12 -0.11 -6.69
C CYS A 63 1.97 0.16 -8.19
N CYS A 64 2.08 -0.87 -9.02
CA CYS A 64 1.90 -0.77 -10.46
C CYS A 64 0.48 -0.29 -10.79
N ALA A 65 -0.54 -0.92 -10.22
CA ALA A 65 -1.93 -0.52 -10.41
C ALA A 65 -2.18 0.95 -10.00
N THR A 66 -1.58 1.38 -8.89
CA THR A 66 -1.70 2.76 -8.40
C THR A 66 -1.00 3.74 -9.34
N ALA A 67 0.21 3.42 -9.80
CA ALA A 67 0.96 4.26 -10.72
C ALA A 67 0.25 4.41 -12.08
N GLU A 68 -0.24 3.30 -12.66
CA GLU A 68 -1.01 3.31 -13.90
C GLU A 68 -2.28 4.17 -13.78
N LYS A 69 -2.96 4.08 -12.67
CA LYS A 69 -4.14 4.91 -12.39
C LYS A 69 -3.79 6.40 -12.41
N ILE A 70 -2.73 6.81 -11.72
CA ILE A 70 -2.28 8.21 -11.67
C ILE A 70 -1.92 8.71 -13.08
N LEU A 71 -1.12 7.95 -13.83
CA LEU A 71 -0.69 8.34 -15.17
C LEU A 71 -1.88 8.49 -16.10
N THR A 72 -2.84 7.58 -16.04
CA THR A 72 -4.04 7.60 -16.87
C THR A 72 -4.95 8.78 -16.51
N GLU A 73 -5.25 8.98 -15.24
CA GLU A 73 -6.16 10.06 -14.80
C GLU A 73 -5.57 11.46 -15.06
N LEU A 74 -4.26 11.61 -14.94
CA LEU A 74 -3.58 12.86 -15.25
C LEU A 74 -3.29 13.05 -16.75
N ASN A 75 -3.56 12.03 -17.57
CA ASN A 75 -3.12 11.97 -18.97
C ASN A 75 -1.62 12.32 -19.10
N TYR A 76 -0.81 11.74 -18.20
CA TYR A 76 0.61 12.03 -18.10
C TYR A 76 1.43 11.03 -18.93
N ASP A 77 2.33 11.54 -19.74
CA ASP A 77 3.24 10.72 -20.56
C ASP A 77 4.26 10.03 -19.65
N ARG A 78 4.24 8.69 -19.61
CA ARG A 78 5.19 7.90 -18.80
C ARG A 78 6.65 8.12 -19.17
N ASN A 79 6.94 8.50 -20.41
CA ASN A 79 8.30 8.81 -20.85
C ASN A 79 8.86 10.09 -20.21
N LYS A 80 8.02 10.88 -19.56
CA LYS A 80 8.41 12.09 -18.80
C LYS A 80 8.60 11.82 -17.31
N VAL A 81 8.57 10.56 -16.89
CA VAL A 81 8.89 10.16 -15.52
C VAL A 81 10.39 9.98 -15.42
N ASP A 82 11.06 10.85 -14.69
CA ASP A 82 12.52 10.84 -14.56
C ASP A 82 13.02 9.89 -13.44
N ALA A 83 12.18 9.62 -12.45
CA ALA A 83 12.55 8.74 -11.32
C ALA A 83 11.32 8.02 -10.76
N LEU A 84 11.53 6.77 -10.39
CA LEU A 84 10.60 5.94 -9.63
C LEU A 84 11.24 5.53 -8.31
N ILE A 85 10.56 5.82 -7.20
CA ILE A 85 11.00 5.40 -5.88
C ILE A 85 9.98 4.41 -5.33
N PHE A 86 10.42 3.16 -5.14
CA PHE A 86 9.63 2.09 -4.52
C PHE A 86 10.14 1.82 -3.11
N SER A 87 9.27 1.95 -2.12
CA SER A 87 9.59 1.66 -0.72
C SER A 87 8.60 0.63 -0.18
N SER A 88 9.09 -0.50 0.29
CA SER A 88 8.28 -1.57 0.86
C SER A 88 9.06 -2.33 1.93
N SER A 89 8.36 -2.82 2.95
CA SER A 89 8.90 -3.77 3.94
C SER A 89 8.83 -5.23 3.46
N SER A 90 8.02 -5.51 2.43
CA SER A 90 7.93 -6.81 1.77
C SER A 90 8.45 -6.70 0.34
N ARG A 91 9.22 -7.69 -0.09
CA ARG A 91 9.76 -7.77 -1.45
C ARG A 91 9.14 -8.95 -2.16
N ASP A 92 8.84 -8.78 -3.45
CA ASP A 92 8.38 -9.89 -4.31
C ASP A 92 9.55 -10.80 -4.67
N ASN A 93 10.72 -10.20 -4.87
CA ASN A 93 11.98 -10.88 -5.20
C ASN A 93 13.11 -10.34 -4.33
N LEU A 94 14.09 -11.19 -4.01
CA LEU A 94 15.31 -10.78 -3.33
C LEU A 94 16.21 -9.98 -4.28
N GLU A 95 16.34 -10.44 -5.52
CA GLU A 95 17.01 -9.75 -6.63
C GLU A 95 16.38 -10.21 -7.96
N PRO A 96 16.21 -9.33 -8.98
CA PRO A 96 16.42 -7.88 -8.91
C PRO A 96 15.37 -7.16 -8.03
N VAL A 97 15.68 -5.93 -7.63
CA VAL A 97 14.75 -5.10 -6.85
C VAL A 97 13.53 -4.77 -7.70
N PRO A 98 12.28 -4.78 -7.16
CA PRO A 98 11.05 -4.58 -7.94
C PRO A 98 11.02 -3.35 -8.84
N ALA A 99 11.73 -2.27 -8.50
CA ALA A 99 11.81 -1.06 -9.31
C ALA A 99 12.67 -1.21 -10.59
N THR A 100 13.37 -2.32 -10.77
CA THR A 100 14.24 -2.58 -11.93
C THR A 100 13.73 -3.65 -12.87
N ILE A 101 12.56 -4.23 -12.59
CA ILE A 101 11.89 -5.27 -13.41
C ILE A 101 10.97 -4.64 -14.44
#